data_384286c2661378e4946d82e60abbbb6b
#
_entry.id   384286c2661378e4946d82e60abbbb6b
#
_cell.length_a   1.000
_cell.length_b   1.000
_cell.length_c   1.000
_cell.angle_alpha   90.00
_cell.angle_beta   90.00
_cell.angle_gamma   90.00
#
_symmetry.space_group_name_H-M   'P 1'
#
loop_
_entity.id
_entity.type
_entity.pdbx_description
1 polymer ?
#
loop_
_entity_poly.entity_id
_entity_poly.type
_entity_poly.pdbx_seq_one_letter_code
_entity_poly.pdbx_strand_id
1 'polypeptide(L)'
;MYTPLSIEQEYGGNTPENWERFISDLERLPSEIKIIGINDYIFIDGYKKVLDEKQKGRLSNIELILPVIELRIDKFANVSEDDPLERINFHIIFSNELTSEQIESQFLNALSAEYKLETEYDYDNESDWSGVITRENIELLGKKLIESSKGKIKGSPLKIGFNSLNIPYEKLMDKLKNPLLKNKFLTAVGKVEWDTMRWDGSPAEKKNIINRANFVFSASPTVELAAKARESLKSQSVNYKLLHCSDAHRFINNLQNTKEKELGHCFNWIKADPTFEGLKQIIYEYGERVRIQDEKPDFKEDKKIIDKVKFISPNNKISTCETISTAWFISFVNTNKGIFSISYKK
;
A
#
# COMPACT_ATOMS: atom_id res chain seq x y z
N MET A 1 5.71 1.52 1.89
CA MET A 1 7.14 1.67 2.24
C MET A 1 7.26 2.00 3.71
N TYR A 2 8.29 1.48 4.36
CA TYR A 2 8.59 1.71 5.77
C TYR A 2 9.57 2.86 5.93
N THR A 3 9.64 3.45 7.13
CA THR A 3 10.53 4.56 7.44
C THR A 3 11.63 4.16 8.44
N PRO A 4 12.61 5.02 8.72
CA PRO A 4 13.59 4.79 9.79
C PRO A 4 13.00 4.62 11.21
N LEU A 5 11.71 4.93 11.41
CA LEU A 5 10.96 4.69 12.66
C LEU A 5 10.29 3.31 12.74
N SER A 6 10.25 2.57 11.65
CA SER A 6 9.60 1.27 11.61
C SER A 6 10.23 0.27 12.59
N ILE A 7 9.42 -0.64 13.10
CA ILE A 7 9.88 -1.70 14.03
C ILE A 7 10.89 -2.63 13.34
N GLU A 8 10.61 -2.97 12.09
CA GLU A 8 11.50 -3.77 11.25
C GLU A 8 11.94 -2.92 10.07
N GLN A 9 13.22 -2.56 10.05
CA GLN A 9 13.81 -1.72 9.01
C GLN A 9 15.32 -1.98 8.89
N GLU A 10 15.85 -1.70 7.72
CA GLU A 10 17.26 -1.86 7.38
C GLU A 10 17.92 -0.48 7.10
N TYR A 11 17.33 0.62 7.58
CA TYR A 11 17.87 1.97 7.43
C TYR A 11 18.97 2.32 8.44
N GLY A 12 19.18 1.48 9.46
CA GLY A 12 20.16 1.73 10.52
C GLY A 12 19.61 2.52 11.72
N GLY A 13 18.30 2.70 11.80
CA GLY A 13 17.63 3.31 12.96
C GLY A 13 17.17 4.76 12.75
N ASN A 14 16.51 5.27 13.77
CA ASN A 14 15.88 6.60 13.79
C ASN A 14 16.90 7.68 14.14
N THR A 15 17.78 8.04 13.21
CA THR A 15 18.72 9.16 13.36
C THR A 15 18.42 10.30 12.37
N PRO A 16 18.85 11.54 12.66
CA PRO A 16 18.67 12.66 11.73
C PRO A 16 19.27 12.38 10.35
N GLU A 17 20.45 11.74 10.30
CA GLU A 17 21.17 11.42 9.07
C GLU A 17 20.39 10.40 8.22
N ASN A 18 19.83 9.38 8.86
CA ASN A 18 19.03 8.37 8.18
C ASN A 18 17.71 8.97 7.66
N TRP A 19 17.13 9.91 8.38
CA TRP A 19 15.94 10.63 7.92
C TRP A 19 16.26 11.53 6.74
N GLU A 20 17.34 12.28 6.79
CA GLU A 20 17.74 13.13 5.66
C GLU A 20 17.99 12.30 4.40
N ARG A 21 18.68 11.17 4.55
CA ARG A 21 18.89 10.24 3.44
C ARG A 21 17.57 9.65 2.92
N PHE A 22 16.67 9.25 3.81
CA PHE A 22 15.36 8.68 3.45
C PHE A 22 14.52 9.70 2.64
N ILE A 23 14.44 10.94 3.11
CA ILE A 23 13.72 11.99 2.39
C ILE A 23 14.38 12.31 1.05
N SER A 24 15.72 12.38 1.01
CA SER A 24 16.46 12.58 -0.24
C SER A 24 16.26 11.44 -1.24
N ASP A 25 16.14 10.20 -0.79
CA ASP A 25 15.82 9.07 -1.65
C ASP A 25 14.38 9.16 -2.19
N LEU A 26 13.41 9.65 -1.40
CA LEU A 26 12.06 9.93 -1.88
C LEU A 26 12.01 11.05 -2.93
N GLU A 27 12.84 12.09 -2.78
CA GLU A 27 12.94 13.19 -3.74
C GLU A 27 13.57 12.75 -5.08
N ARG A 28 14.36 11.68 -5.07
CA ARG A 28 14.97 11.08 -6.26
C ARG A 28 14.07 10.07 -6.98
N LEU A 29 12.91 9.75 -6.41
CA LEU A 29 11.98 8.84 -7.09
C LEU A 29 11.58 9.40 -8.46
N PRO A 30 11.38 8.53 -9.45
CA PRO A 30 10.90 8.95 -10.78
C PRO A 30 9.66 9.84 -10.68
N SER A 31 9.59 10.84 -11.53
CA SER A 31 8.50 11.83 -11.56
C SER A 31 7.12 11.22 -11.84
N GLU A 32 7.10 10.00 -12.34
CA GLU A 32 5.91 9.18 -12.57
C GLU A 32 5.29 8.64 -11.28
N ILE A 33 6.08 8.53 -10.20
CA ILE A 33 5.57 8.11 -8.89
C ILE A 33 4.87 9.30 -8.22
N LYS A 34 3.56 9.35 -8.35
CA LYS A 34 2.73 10.46 -7.86
C LYS A 34 2.14 10.21 -6.48
N ILE A 35 1.91 8.94 -6.14
CA ILE A 35 1.29 8.54 -4.89
C ILE A 35 2.19 7.56 -4.16
N ILE A 36 2.44 7.81 -2.88
CA ILE A 36 3.13 6.88 -2.00
C ILE A 36 2.30 6.61 -0.74
N GLY A 37 2.40 5.39 -0.22
CA GLY A 37 1.88 5.02 1.09
C GLY A 37 3.02 4.86 2.09
N ILE A 38 2.97 5.55 3.22
CA ILE A 38 3.91 5.39 4.33
C ILE A 38 3.32 4.40 5.31
N ASN A 39 4.08 3.35 5.61
CA ASN A 39 3.68 2.23 6.45
C ASN A 39 4.76 1.94 7.50
N ASP A 40 4.46 2.15 8.74
CA ASP A 40 5.31 1.77 9.87
C ASP A 40 4.59 0.73 10.75
N TYR A 41 4.01 -0.28 10.11
CA TYR A 41 3.11 -1.26 10.72
C TYR A 41 1.89 -0.56 11.33
N ILE A 42 1.69 -0.72 12.63
CA ILE A 42 0.57 -0.13 13.37
C ILE A 42 0.78 1.33 13.78
N PHE A 43 1.93 1.92 13.47
CA PHE A 43 2.25 3.31 13.85
C PHE A 43 2.17 4.24 12.63
N ILE A 44 1.87 5.51 12.89
CA ILE A 44 1.82 6.55 11.85
C ILE A 44 2.81 7.69 12.10
N ASP A 45 3.76 7.48 13.02
CA ASP A 45 4.76 8.51 13.36
C ASP A 45 5.67 8.85 12.17
N GLY A 46 6.06 7.85 11.39
CA GLY A 46 6.83 8.06 10.17
C GLY A 46 6.05 8.84 9.12
N TYR A 47 4.76 8.56 8.96
CA TYR A 47 3.89 9.33 8.08
C TYR A 47 3.84 10.81 8.51
N LYS A 48 3.67 11.10 9.81
CA LYS A 48 3.69 12.47 10.34
C LYS A 48 4.98 13.20 9.96
N LYS A 49 6.13 12.56 10.16
CA LYS A 49 7.44 13.15 9.80
C LYS A 49 7.58 13.41 8.30
N VAL A 50 7.16 12.49 7.45
CA VAL A 50 7.21 12.67 5.99
C VAL A 50 6.28 13.80 5.55
N LEU A 51 5.10 13.90 6.17
CA LEU A 51 4.15 14.98 5.89
C LEU A 51 4.70 16.35 6.32
N ASP A 52 5.37 16.43 7.46
CA ASP A 52 6.04 17.66 7.92
C ASP A 52 7.12 18.13 6.92
N GLU A 53 7.91 17.21 6.37
CA GLU A 53 8.90 17.54 5.34
C GLU A 53 8.24 18.06 4.06
N LYS A 54 7.11 17.45 3.66
CA LYS A 54 6.32 17.95 2.52
C LYS A 54 5.77 19.36 2.79
N GLN A 55 5.29 19.65 3.98
CA GLN A 55 4.81 20.99 4.37
C GLN A 55 5.93 22.05 4.36
N LYS A 56 7.17 21.65 4.62
CA LYS A 56 8.37 22.51 4.49
C LYS A 56 8.79 22.74 3.03
N GLY A 57 8.06 22.20 2.05
CA GLY A 57 8.32 22.38 0.61
C GLY A 57 9.20 21.30 -0.02
N ARG A 58 9.58 20.27 0.72
CA ARG A 58 10.27 19.09 0.18
C ARG A 58 9.28 18.16 -0.52
N LEU A 59 9.78 17.10 -1.18
CA LEU A 59 8.96 16.05 -1.82
C LEU A 59 7.99 16.61 -2.88
N SER A 60 8.42 17.63 -3.64
CA SER A 60 7.59 18.28 -4.67
C SER A 60 7.25 17.35 -5.86
N ASN A 61 8.04 16.29 -6.06
CA ASN A 61 7.81 15.25 -7.06
C ASN A 61 6.62 14.34 -6.72
N ILE A 62 6.21 14.25 -5.44
CA ILE A 62 5.15 13.37 -4.95
C ILE A 62 3.90 14.21 -4.71
N GLU A 63 2.80 13.90 -5.39
CA GLU A 63 1.56 14.65 -5.28
C GLU A 63 0.75 14.26 -4.04
N LEU A 64 0.67 12.96 -3.74
CA LEU A 64 -0.13 12.44 -2.62
C LEU A 64 0.69 11.48 -1.75
N ILE A 65 0.67 11.73 -0.44
CA ILE A 65 1.24 10.86 0.58
C ILE A 65 0.10 10.36 1.47
N LEU A 66 -0.05 9.04 1.59
CA LEU A 66 -1.13 8.41 2.34
C LEU A 66 -0.61 7.68 3.58
N PRO A 67 -1.30 7.78 4.72
CA PRO A 67 -1.00 6.95 5.88
C PRO A 67 -1.51 5.53 5.64
N VAL A 68 -0.65 4.56 5.86
CA VAL A 68 -0.96 3.13 5.76
C VAL A 68 -0.66 2.48 7.09
N ILE A 69 -1.61 1.72 7.60
CA ILE A 69 -1.46 0.90 8.81
C ILE A 69 -1.47 -0.56 8.39
N GLU A 70 -0.53 -1.32 8.89
CA GLU A 70 -0.43 -2.76 8.69
C GLU A 70 -0.61 -3.48 10.02
N LEU A 71 -1.56 -4.38 10.05
CA LEU A 71 -1.90 -5.19 11.20
C LEU A 71 -1.75 -6.67 10.86
N ARG A 72 -1.24 -7.44 11.80
CA ARG A 72 -1.28 -8.90 11.73
C ARG A 72 -2.58 -9.37 12.38
N ILE A 73 -3.49 -9.89 11.56
CA ILE A 73 -4.78 -10.37 12.04
C ILE A 73 -4.67 -11.81 12.58
N ASP A 74 -5.68 -12.23 13.33
CA ASP A 74 -5.78 -13.56 13.95
C ASP A 74 -6.06 -14.70 12.95
N LYS A 75 -5.78 -14.48 11.67
CA LYS A 75 -6.03 -15.44 10.58
C LYS A 75 -4.72 -15.80 9.87
N PHE A 76 -4.63 -17.05 9.44
CA PHE A 76 -3.43 -17.63 8.86
C PHE A 76 -3.58 -17.89 7.37
N ALA A 77 -2.54 -17.59 6.62
CA ALA A 77 -2.45 -17.87 5.19
C ALA A 77 -2.11 -19.35 4.95
N ASN A 78 -1.19 -19.90 5.73
CA ASN A 78 -0.77 -21.28 5.67
C ASN A 78 -1.18 -22.03 6.94
N VAL A 79 -1.73 -23.22 6.74
CA VAL A 79 -2.04 -24.17 7.81
C VAL A 79 -1.50 -25.52 7.34
N SER A 80 -0.23 -25.79 7.60
CA SER A 80 0.39 -27.08 7.31
C SER A 80 1.31 -27.48 8.47
N GLU A 81 1.52 -28.77 8.67
CA GLU A 81 2.40 -29.30 9.72
C GLU A 81 3.88 -28.92 9.46
N ASP A 82 4.25 -28.75 8.21
CA ASP A 82 5.63 -28.51 7.77
C ASP A 82 5.99 -27.04 7.60
N ASP A 83 5.01 -26.15 7.48
CA ASP A 83 5.24 -24.74 7.24
C ASP A 83 4.95 -23.90 8.51
N PRO A 84 5.74 -22.87 8.81
CA PRO A 84 5.44 -21.98 9.91
C PRO A 84 4.08 -21.30 9.71
N LEU A 85 3.33 -21.16 10.79
CA LEU A 85 2.05 -20.44 10.78
C LEU A 85 2.27 -18.98 10.43
N GLU A 86 1.91 -18.58 9.24
CA GLU A 86 2.01 -17.20 8.76
C GLU A 86 0.66 -16.49 8.87
N ARG A 87 0.63 -15.41 9.63
CA ARG A 87 -0.54 -14.56 9.77
C ARG A 87 -0.73 -13.70 8.53
N ILE A 88 -1.99 -13.42 8.20
CA ILE A 88 -2.31 -12.50 7.11
C ILE A 88 -2.03 -11.06 7.57
N ASN A 89 -1.26 -10.34 6.77
CA ASN A 89 -1.05 -8.91 6.92
C ASN A 89 -2.25 -8.17 6.31
N PHE A 90 -2.91 -7.38 7.13
CA PHE A 90 -4.06 -6.57 6.72
C PHE A 90 -3.68 -5.10 6.75
N HIS A 91 -3.83 -4.45 5.60
CA HIS A 91 -3.47 -3.05 5.43
C HIS A 91 -4.71 -2.16 5.35
N ILE A 92 -4.62 -1.00 5.95
CA ILE A 92 -5.62 0.05 5.85
C ILE A 92 -4.92 1.31 5.33
N ILE A 93 -5.37 1.77 4.18
CA ILE A 93 -4.91 2.99 3.53
C ILE A 93 -5.92 4.06 3.86
N PHE A 94 -5.58 5.02 4.70
CA PHE A 94 -6.48 6.11 5.04
C PHE A 94 -6.37 7.26 4.05
N SER A 95 -7.48 7.99 3.88
CA SER A 95 -7.52 9.22 3.10
C SER A 95 -6.72 10.32 3.81
N ASN A 96 -6.06 11.15 3.02
CA ASN A 96 -5.42 12.38 3.48
C ASN A 96 -6.39 13.47 3.99
N GLU A 97 -7.70 13.23 3.89
CA GLU A 97 -8.72 14.06 4.55
C GLU A 97 -8.80 13.83 6.06
N LEU A 98 -8.26 12.70 6.55
CA LEU A 98 -8.17 12.41 7.98
C LEU A 98 -6.85 12.95 8.53
N THR A 99 -6.92 13.63 9.65
CA THR A 99 -5.69 14.01 10.37
C THR A 99 -5.09 12.82 11.08
N SER A 100 -3.81 12.88 11.39
CA SER A 100 -3.12 11.83 12.16
C SER A 100 -3.80 11.56 13.50
N GLU A 101 -4.22 12.62 14.20
CA GLU A 101 -4.91 12.56 15.49
C GLU A 101 -6.28 11.89 15.37
N GLN A 102 -6.98 12.09 14.25
CA GLN A 102 -8.24 11.41 13.97
C GLN A 102 -8.02 9.91 13.75
N ILE A 103 -6.99 9.52 13.01
CA ILE A 103 -6.65 8.11 12.79
C ILE A 103 -6.26 7.45 14.12
N GLU A 104 -5.43 8.10 14.93
CA GLU A 104 -5.03 7.59 16.23
C GLU A 104 -6.23 7.45 17.18
N SER A 105 -6.99 8.51 17.37
CA SER A 105 -8.08 8.52 18.35
C SER A 105 -9.27 7.68 17.96
N GLN A 106 -9.64 7.66 16.68
CA GLN A 106 -10.87 7.01 16.21
C GLN A 106 -10.66 5.59 15.72
N PHE A 107 -9.41 5.20 15.44
CA PHE A 107 -9.10 3.86 14.97
C PHE A 107 -8.09 3.14 15.88
N LEU A 108 -6.84 3.60 15.99
CA LEU A 108 -5.80 2.87 16.72
C LEU A 108 -6.14 2.71 18.21
N ASN A 109 -6.52 3.81 18.87
CA ASN A 109 -6.89 3.79 20.29
C ASN A 109 -8.24 3.10 20.56
N ALA A 110 -9.01 2.81 19.52
CA ALA A 110 -10.22 2.01 19.62
C ALA A 110 -9.95 0.50 19.55
N LEU A 111 -8.73 0.10 19.16
CA LEU A 111 -8.28 -1.29 19.15
C LEU A 111 -7.61 -1.62 20.48
N SER A 112 -8.00 -2.72 21.08
CA SER A 112 -7.42 -3.24 22.31
C SER A 112 -7.24 -4.75 22.23
N ALA A 113 -6.27 -5.26 22.94
CA ALA A 113 -6.07 -6.69 23.14
C ALA A 113 -5.78 -6.97 24.62
N GLU A 114 -5.98 -8.21 25.00
CA GLU A 114 -5.72 -8.71 26.34
C GLU A 114 -5.19 -10.14 26.27
N TYR A 115 -4.27 -10.47 27.14
CA TYR A 115 -3.62 -11.78 27.16
C TYR A 115 -3.49 -12.28 28.59
N LYS A 116 -3.79 -13.55 28.82
CA LYS A 116 -3.43 -14.30 30.01
C LYS A 116 -2.05 -14.91 29.77
N LEU A 117 -1.03 -14.40 30.43
CA LEU A 117 0.37 -14.79 30.21
C LEU A 117 0.89 -15.79 31.24
N GLU A 118 0.27 -15.85 32.40
CA GLU A 118 0.65 -16.71 33.53
C GLU A 118 -0.46 -17.64 33.92
N THR A 119 -0.12 -18.77 34.55
CA THR A 119 -1.06 -19.83 34.92
C THR A 119 -1.52 -19.74 36.37
N GLU A 120 -1.02 -18.79 37.14
CA GLU A 120 -1.45 -18.63 38.52
C GLU A 120 -2.94 -18.27 38.57
N TYR A 121 -3.67 -19.06 39.36
CA TYR A 121 -5.08 -18.90 39.63
C TYR A 121 -5.29 -17.75 40.62
N ASP A 122 -5.28 -16.54 40.10
CA ASP A 122 -5.85 -15.40 40.79
C ASP A 122 -7.23 -15.13 40.19
N TYR A 123 -8.26 -15.44 40.93
CA TYR A 123 -9.67 -15.29 40.49
C TYR A 123 -10.05 -13.83 40.24
N ASP A 124 -9.24 -12.86 40.71
CA ASP A 124 -9.48 -11.44 40.57
C ASP A 124 -8.74 -10.81 39.36
N ASN A 125 -7.79 -11.52 38.74
CA ASN A 125 -7.03 -11.06 37.58
C ASN A 125 -7.32 -11.89 36.34
N GLU A 126 -8.25 -11.45 35.53
CA GLU A 126 -8.63 -12.14 34.27
C GLU A 126 -7.54 -12.07 33.19
N SER A 127 -6.71 -11.02 33.18
CA SER A 127 -5.63 -10.86 32.20
C SER A 127 -4.34 -10.34 32.83
N ASP A 128 -3.20 -10.87 32.40
CA ASP A 128 -1.88 -10.41 32.85
C ASP A 128 -1.42 -9.17 32.09
N TRP A 129 -1.96 -8.96 30.92
CA TRP A 129 -1.75 -7.77 30.11
C TRP A 129 -3.01 -7.41 29.33
N SER A 130 -3.39 -6.14 29.39
CA SER A 130 -4.43 -5.55 28.54
C SER A 130 -4.03 -4.12 28.17
N GLY A 131 -4.38 -3.70 26.97
CA GLY A 131 -4.10 -2.33 26.56
C GLY A 131 -4.60 -1.98 25.16
N VAL A 132 -4.65 -0.69 24.92
CA VAL A 132 -4.84 -0.13 23.57
C VAL A 132 -3.56 -0.22 22.79
N ILE A 133 -3.66 -0.12 21.46
CA ILE A 133 -2.52 -0.23 20.56
C ILE A 133 -1.74 1.10 20.55
N THR A 134 -0.88 1.26 21.54
CA THR A 134 0.14 2.31 21.59
C THR A 134 1.54 1.69 21.66
N ARG A 135 2.55 2.48 21.32
CA ARG A 135 3.95 2.02 21.35
C ARG A 135 4.33 1.55 22.76
N GLU A 136 3.94 2.32 23.78
CA GLU A 136 4.22 2.04 25.17
C GLU A 136 3.57 0.73 25.65
N ASN A 137 2.31 0.52 25.33
CA ASN A 137 1.59 -0.70 25.73
C ASN A 137 2.15 -1.94 25.01
N ILE A 138 2.51 -1.82 23.74
CA ILE A 138 3.11 -2.94 23.00
C ILE A 138 4.51 -3.25 23.53
N GLU A 139 5.29 -2.23 23.87
CA GLU A 139 6.59 -2.43 24.51
C GLU A 139 6.45 -3.10 25.89
N LEU A 140 5.43 -2.71 26.66
CA LEU A 140 5.12 -3.34 27.95
C LEU A 140 4.73 -4.83 27.76
N LEU A 141 3.93 -5.18 26.76
CA LEU A 141 3.65 -6.56 26.42
C LEU A 141 4.94 -7.35 26.17
N GLY A 142 5.84 -6.79 25.35
CA GLY A 142 7.11 -7.44 25.05
C GLY A 142 8.02 -7.60 26.29
N LYS A 143 8.06 -6.62 27.19
CA LYS A 143 8.79 -6.72 28.45
C LYS A 143 8.26 -7.87 29.31
N LYS A 144 6.94 -7.96 29.49
CA LYS A 144 6.32 -9.06 30.23
C LYS A 144 6.62 -10.44 29.63
N LEU A 145 6.58 -10.55 28.29
CA LEU A 145 6.91 -11.80 27.59
C LEU A 145 8.38 -12.19 27.75
N ILE A 146 9.30 -11.24 27.75
CA ILE A 146 10.72 -11.49 27.99
C ILE A 146 10.94 -11.98 29.43
N GLU A 147 10.36 -11.29 30.40
CA GLU A 147 10.48 -11.59 31.82
C GLU A 147 9.93 -12.99 32.14
N SER A 148 8.72 -13.32 31.70
CA SER A 148 8.08 -14.61 31.92
C SER A 148 8.79 -15.77 31.19
N SER A 149 9.56 -15.51 30.15
CA SER A 149 10.23 -16.52 29.35
C SER A 149 11.42 -17.20 30.03
N LYS A 150 11.87 -16.70 31.18
CA LYS A 150 13.08 -17.20 31.89
C LYS A 150 14.30 -17.25 30.99
N GLY A 151 14.50 -16.21 30.14
CA GLY A 151 15.64 -16.06 29.24
C GLY A 151 15.55 -16.76 27.89
N LYS A 152 14.42 -17.41 27.58
CA LYS A 152 14.21 -18.06 26.27
C LYS A 152 13.91 -17.08 25.15
N ILE A 153 13.20 -15.97 25.46
CA ILE A 153 12.88 -14.90 24.51
C ILE A 153 13.89 -13.78 24.66
N LYS A 154 14.55 -13.39 23.56
CA LYS A 154 15.53 -12.31 23.51
C LYS A 154 15.21 -11.37 22.36
N GLY A 155 15.49 -10.08 22.54
CA GLY A 155 15.32 -9.06 21.50
C GLY A 155 14.74 -7.77 22.04
N SER A 156 14.38 -6.86 21.13
CA SER A 156 13.72 -5.61 21.49
C SER A 156 12.31 -5.87 22.04
N PRO A 157 11.96 -5.35 23.23
CA PRO A 157 10.62 -5.50 23.79
C PRO A 157 9.53 -5.05 22.80
N LEU A 158 9.71 -3.91 22.14
CA LEU A 158 8.73 -3.42 21.16
C LEU A 158 8.50 -4.42 20.01
N LYS A 159 9.57 -5.01 19.47
CA LYS A 159 9.46 -6.01 18.40
C LYS A 159 8.77 -7.29 18.86
N ILE A 160 9.10 -7.76 20.07
CA ILE A 160 8.48 -8.96 20.65
C ILE A 160 7.00 -8.72 20.92
N GLY A 161 6.65 -7.57 21.52
CA GLY A 161 5.26 -7.20 21.76
C GLY A 161 4.46 -7.10 20.47
N PHE A 162 4.99 -6.42 19.46
CA PHE A 162 4.36 -6.31 18.14
C PHE A 162 4.14 -7.68 17.49
N ASN A 163 5.15 -8.55 17.50
CA ASN A 163 5.04 -9.87 16.90
C ASN A 163 4.08 -10.79 17.66
N SER A 164 3.82 -10.50 18.92
CA SER A 164 2.87 -11.25 19.76
C SER A 164 1.43 -10.72 19.66
N LEU A 165 1.27 -9.49 19.15
CA LEU A 165 -0.02 -8.86 19.06
C LEU A 165 -0.85 -9.49 17.94
N ASN A 166 -2.03 -10.00 18.29
CA ASN A 166 -3.04 -10.55 17.39
C ASN A 166 -4.29 -9.70 17.43
N ILE A 167 -4.69 -9.15 16.30
CA ILE A 167 -5.92 -8.37 16.21
C ILE A 167 -7.02 -9.23 15.60
N PRO A 168 -8.11 -9.50 16.33
CA PRO A 168 -9.24 -10.24 15.78
C PRO A 168 -9.83 -9.52 14.57
N TYR A 169 -9.90 -10.21 13.45
CA TYR A 169 -10.33 -9.63 12.16
C TYR A 169 -11.70 -8.95 12.24
N GLU A 170 -12.66 -9.59 12.92
CA GLU A 170 -14.00 -9.01 13.03
C GLU A 170 -14.03 -7.78 13.93
N LYS A 171 -13.24 -7.72 15.00
CA LYS A 171 -13.08 -6.50 15.81
C LYS A 171 -12.50 -5.35 14.99
N LEU A 172 -11.48 -5.65 14.17
CA LEU A 172 -10.88 -4.68 13.26
C LEU A 172 -11.92 -4.11 12.28
N MET A 173 -12.65 -5.00 11.60
CA MET A 173 -13.69 -4.60 10.65
C MET A 173 -14.83 -3.81 11.31
N ASP A 174 -15.14 -4.10 12.55
CA ASP A 174 -16.15 -3.36 13.30
C ASP A 174 -15.70 -1.92 13.61
N LYS A 175 -14.45 -1.73 14.02
CA LYS A 175 -13.90 -0.38 14.25
C LYS A 175 -13.88 0.48 12.98
N LEU A 176 -13.68 -0.12 11.82
CA LEU A 176 -13.74 0.57 10.52
C LEU A 176 -15.16 1.04 10.14
N LYS A 177 -16.21 0.61 10.84
CA LYS A 177 -17.58 1.12 10.65
C LYS A 177 -17.83 2.49 11.30
N ASN A 178 -16.84 3.05 12.02
CA ASN A 178 -16.95 4.37 12.60
C ASN A 178 -17.40 5.40 11.54
N PRO A 179 -18.46 6.20 11.79
CA PRO A 179 -18.98 7.16 10.82
C PRO A 179 -17.94 8.17 10.30
N LEU A 180 -16.98 8.57 11.13
CA LEU A 180 -15.90 9.48 10.72
C LEU A 180 -15.02 8.88 9.63
N LEU A 181 -14.83 7.56 9.66
CA LEU A 181 -13.99 6.82 8.72
C LEU A 181 -14.73 6.44 7.43
N LYS A 182 -16.04 6.60 7.40
CA LYS A 182 -16.87 6.18 6.24
C LYS A 182 -16.37 6.82 4.95
N ASN A 183 -16.07 5.99 3.94
CA ASN A 183 -15.52 6.36 2.64
C ASN A 183 -14.10 6.97 2.66
N LYS A 184 -13.43 6.99 3.82
CA LYS A 184 -12.11 7.60 4.01
C LYS A 184 -11.00 6.57 4.24
N PHE A 185 -11.21 5.33 3.89
CA PHE A 185 -10.19 4.29 3.91
C PHE A 185 -10.41 3.29 2.78
N LEU A 186 -9.33 2.60 2.45
CA LEU A 186 -9.28 1.43 1.58
C LEU A 186 -8.57 0.31 2.34
N THR A 187 -8.92 -0.93 2.03
CA THR A 187 -8.31 -2.09 2.68
C THR A 187 -7.55 -2.93 1.67
N ALA A 188 -6.45 -3.53 2.11
CA ALA A 188 -5.72 -4.50 1.32
C ALA A 188 -5.25 -5.67 2.18
N VAL A 189 -5.22 -6.85 1.62
CA VAL A 189 -4.56 -8.01 2.23
C VAL A 189 -3.20 -8.18 1.59
N GLY A 190 -2.16 -8.33 2.42
CA GLY A 190 -0.79 -8.49 1.96
C GLY A 190 -0.29 -9.90 2.20
N LYS A 191 0.30 -10.47 1.16
CA LYS A 191 0.98 -11.75 1.22
C LYS A 191 1.97 -11.84 0.05
N VAL A 192 3.20 -12.18 0.33
CA VAL A 192 4.24 -12.31 -0.70
C VAL A 192 4.01 -13.56 -1.53
N GLU A 193 3.53 -14.62 -0.88
CA GLU A 193 3.43 -15.98 -1.42
C GLU A 193 2.06 -16.30 -2.01
N TRP A 194 1.37 -15.32 -2.64
CA TRP A 194 0.08 -15.56 -3.28
C TRP A 194 0.11 -16.63 -4.36
N ASP A 195 1.21 -16.78 -5.06
CA ASP A 195 1.44 -17.81 -6.08
C ASP A 195 1.65 -19.22 -5.49
N THR A 196 2.08 -19.30 -4.22
CA THR A 196 2.32 -20.56 -3.49
C THR A 196 1.33 -20.81 -2.36
N MET A 197 0.34 -19.93 -2.17
CA MET A 197 -0.64 -20.06 -1.10
C MET A 197 -1.40 -21.37 -1.19
N ARG A 198 -1.46 -22.09 -0.09
CA ARG A 198 -2.29 -23.29 0.04
C ARG A 198 -3.76 -22.92 0.15
N TRP A 199 -4.54 -23.41 -0.79
CA TRP A 199 -5.98 -23.16 -0.85
C TRP A 199 -6.83 -24.24 -0.19
N ASP A 200 -6.26 -25.39 0.12
CA ASP A 200 -6.91 -26.52 0.78
C ASP A 200 -7.11 -26.33 2.28
N GLY A 201 -6.32 -25.47 2.94
CA GLY A 201 -6.45 -25.12 4.35
C GLY A 201 -7.38 -23.93 4.57
N SER A 202 -8.54 -24.14 5.22
CA SER A 202 -9.52 -23.09 5.56
C SER A 202 -9.94 -22.20 4.39
N PRO A 203 -10.34 -22.77 3.22
CA PRO A 203 -10.58 -21.99 2.01
C PRO A 203 -11.71 -20.97 2.15
N ALA A 204 -12.77 -21.29 2.90
CA ALA A 204 -13.89 -20.38 3.10
C ALA A 204 -13.47 -19.10 3.83
N GLU A 205 -12.64 -19.21 4.84
CA GLU A 205 -12.15 -18.06 5.61
C GLU A 205 -11.18 -17.19 4.78
N LYS A 206 -10.24 -17.83 4.08
CA LYS A 206 -9.32 -17.13 3.18
C LYS A 206 -10.07 -16.35 2.11
N LYS A 207 -11.02 -16.99 1.44
CA LYS A 207 -11.87 -16.34 0.43
C LYS A 207 -12.67 -15.18 1.03
N ASN A 208 -13.25 -15.35 2.21
CA ASN A 208 -14.00 -14.30 2.88
C ASN A 208 -13.13 -13.05 3.14
N ILE A 209 -11.93 -13.21 3.69
CA ILE A 209 -11.02 -12.10 3.99
C ILE A 209 -10.59 -11.40 2.72
N ILE A 210 -10.13 -12.16 1.71
CA ILE A 210 -9.64 -11.61 0.45
C ILE A 210 -10.76 -10.87 -0.30
N ASN A 211 -11.97 -11.42 -0.33
CA ASN A 211 -13.10 -10.82 -1.04
C ASN A 211 -13.67 -9.57 -0.34
N ARG A 212 -13.46 -9.42 0.97
CA ARG A 212 -13.86 -8.22 1.73
C ARG A 212 -12.85 -7.08 1.62
N ALA A 213 -11.63 -7.35 1.16
CA ALA A 213 -10.63 -6.31 0.93
C ALA A 213 -10.84 -5.62 -0.43
N ASN A 214 -10.46 -4.34 -0.53
CA ASN A 214 -10.50 -3.59 -1.78
C ASN A 214 -9.42 -4.06 -2.75
N PHE A 215 -8.21 -4.35 -2.22
CA PHE A 215 -7.04 -4.75 -2.98
C PHE A 215 -6.34 -5.95 -2.36
N VAL A 216 -5.44 -6.53 -3.15
CA VAL A 216 -4.45 -7.50 -2.71
C VAL A 216 -3.08 -6.88 -2.93
N PHE A 217 -2.22 -6.88 -1.92
CA PHE A 217 -0.83 -6.45 -2.05
C PHE A 217 0.07 -7.66 -2.31
N SER A 218 1.02 -7.50 -3.22
CA SER A 218 2.09 -8.47 -3.46
C SER A 218 3.43 -7.76 -3.44
N ALA A 219 4.37 -8.28 -2.66
CA ALA A 219 5.75 -7.85 -2.65
C ALA A 219 6.64 -8.82 -3.47
N SER A 220 6.09 -9.41 -4.51
CA SER A 220 6.84 -10.29 -5.40
C SER A 220 8.06 -9.57 -5.99
N PRO A 221 9.22 -10.23 -6.12
CA PRO A 221 10.43 -9.58 -6.58
C PRO A 221 10.39 -9.15 -8.06
N THR A 222 9.48 -9.71 -8.85
CA THR A 222 9.34 -9.37 -10.29
C THR A 222 7.90 -9.18 -10.71
N VAL A 223 7.71 -8.49 -11.84
CA VAL A 223 6.40 -8.30 -12.48
C VAL A 223 5.75 -9.63 -12.87
N GLU A 224 6.55 -10.59 -13.36
CA GLU A 224 6.08 -11.93 -13.76
C GLU A 224 5.53 -12.72 -12.57
N LEU A 225 6.19 -12.64 -11.41
CA LEU A 225 5.71 -13.28 -10.18
C LEU A 225 4.44 -12.59 -9.67
N ALA A 226 4.37 -11.26 -9.73
CA ALA A 226 3.13 -10.54 -9.42
C ALA A 226 1.98 -10.94 -10.36
N ALA A 227 2.27 -11.14 -11.65
CA ALA A 227 1.29 -11.64 -12.61
C ALA A 227 0.82 -13.06 -12.28
N LYS A 228 1.74 -13.98 -11.92
CA LYS A 228 1.39 -15.33 -11.46
C LYS A 228 0.51 -15.31 -10.22
N ALA A 229 0.86 -14.46 -9.24
CA ALA A 229 0.05 -14.27 -8.03
C ALA A 229 -1.38 -13.84 -8.38
N ARG A 230 -1.53 -12.89 -9.31
CA ARG A 230 -2.84 -12.43 -9.78
C ARG A 230 -3.64 -13.54 -10.48
N GLU A 231 -3.01 -14.33 -11.32
CA GLU A 231 -3.68 -15.45 -11.98
C GLU A 231 -4.06 -16.56 -10.98
N SER A 232 -3.25 -16.81 -9.95
CA SER A 232 -3.60 -17.71 -8.85
C SER A 232 -4.87 -17.25 -8.13
N LEU A 233 -4.98 -15.96 -7.80
CA LEU A 233 -6.19 -15.39 -7.19
C LEU A 233 -7.42 -15.54 -8.09
N LYS A 234 -7.29 -15.27 -9.39
CA LYS A 234 -8.38 -15.44 -10.36
C LYS A 234 -8.84 -16.89 -10.44
N SER A 235 -7.92 -17.85 -10.50
CA SER A 235 -8.24 -19.28 -10.58
C SER A 235 -9.05 -19.77 -9.39
N GLN A 236 -8.87 -19.13 -8.24
CA GLN A 236 -9.62 -19.40 -7.02
C GLN A 236 -10.93 -18.60 -6.90
N SER A 237 -11.26 -17.79 -7.90
CA SER A 237 -12.46 -16.94 -7.90
C SER A 237 -12.53 -16.01 -6.68
N VAL A 238 -11.42 -15.39 -6.34
CA VAL A 238 -11.31 -14.38 -5.30
C VAL A 238 -10.91 -13.03 -5.87
N ASN A 239 -10.92 -11.99 -5.01
CA ASN A 239 -10.47 -10.65 -5.39
C ASN A 239 -9.02 -10.70 -5.93
N TYR A 240 -8.86 -10.37 -7.19
CA TYR A 240 -7.57 -10.36 -7.90
C TYR A 240 -7.08 -8.94 -8.24
N LYS A 241 -7.65 -7.92 -7.61
CA LYS A 241 -7.22 -6.52 -7.77
C LYS A 241 -5.89 -6.33 -7.04
N LEU A 242 -4.84 -6.89 -7.62
CA LEU A 242 -3.50 -6.91 -7.05
C LEU A 242 -2.78 -5.60 -7.35
N LEU A 243 -2.14 -5.03 -6.33
CA LEU A 243 -1.17 -3.96 -6.47
C LEU A 243 0.22 -4.49 -6.08
N HIS A 244 1.20 -4.19 -6.91
CA HIS A 244 2.58 -4.60 -6.71
C HIS A 244 3.29 -3.58 -5.81
N CYS A 245 3.83 -4.03 -4.68
CA CYS A 245 4.43 -3.19 -3.65
C CYS A 245 5.91 -3.49 -3.50
N SER A 246 6.73 -2.47 -3.27
CA SER A 246 8.17 -2.63 -3.09
C SER A 246 8.55 -3.29 -1.78
N ASP A 247 7.68 -3.29 -0.78
CA ASP A 247 8.02 -3.71 0.59
C ASP A 247 9.34 -3.05 1.09
N ALA A 248 9.51 -1.76 0.77
CA ALA A 248 10.77 -1.07 0.97
C ALA A 248 11.11 -0.89 2.44
N HIS A 249 12.24 -1.45 2.86
CA HIS A 249 12.78 -1.42 4.22
C HIS A 249 14.15 -0.78 4.30
N ARG A 250 14.79 -0.44 3.17
CA ARG A 250 16.16 0.06 3.10
C ARG A 250 16.31 1.18 2.07
N PHE A 251 17.43 1.89 2.18
CA PHE A 251 17.82 2.93 1.24
C PHE A 251 18.05 2.41 -0.17
N ILE A 252 17.90 3.28 -1.16
CA ILE A 252 18.33 3.01 -2.52
C ILE A 252 19.84 2.76 -2.52
N ASN A 253 20.25 1.60 -3.00
CA ASN A 253 21.64 1.20 -3.10
C ASN A 253 21.95 0.68 -4.49
N ASN A 254 22.45 1.56 -5.35
CA ASN A 254 22.78 1.25 -6.75
C ASN A 254 23.92 0.23 -6.93
N LEU A 255 24.57 -0.17 -5.84
CA LEU A 255 25.70 -1.12 -5.86
C LEU A 255 25.27 -2.59 -5.74
N GLN A 256 24.02 -2.84 -5.34
CA GLN A 256 23.49 -4.20 -5.23
C GLN A 256 22.50 -4.47 -6.36
N ASN A 257 22.68 -5.57 -7.07
CA ASN A 257 21.77 -6.01 -8.14
C ASN A 257 20.41 -6.49 -7.67
N THR A 258 20.15 -6.51 -6.37
CA THR A 258 18.87 -6.91 -5.80
C THR A 258 18.04 -5.66 -5.51
N LYS A 259 16.98 -5.48 -6.26
CA LYS A 259 16.01 -4.38 -6.11
C LYS A 259 14.99 -4.63 -4.98
N GLU A 260 15.04 -5.80 -4.37
CA GLU A 260 14.13 -6.19 -3.30
C GLU A 260 14.22 -5.24 -2.11
N LYS A 261 13.07 -4.84 -1.59
CA LYS A 261 12.93 -3.97 -0.42
C LYS A 261 13.55 -2.56 -0.55
N GLU A 262 13.88 -2.14 -1.76
CA GLU A 262 14.32 -0.78 -2.04
C GLU A 262 13.15 0.11 -2.53
N LEU A 263 13.30 1.41 -2.35
CA LEU A 263 12.33 2.39 -2.83
C LEU A 263 12.33 2.45 -4.38
N GLY A 264 11.14 2.65 -4.98
CA GLY A 264 11.03 2.97 -6.39
C GLY A 264 11.14 1.80 -7.37
N HIS A 265 11.05 0.56 -6.92
CA HIS A 265 11.19 -0.63 -7.77
C HIS A 265 9.90 -1.33 -8.17
N CYS A 266 8.76 -0.84 -7.75
CA CYS A 266 7.46 -1.41 -8.11
C CYS A 266 6.55 -0.34 -8.67
N PHE A 267 6.07 -0.55 -9.90
CA PHE A 267 5.21 0.41 -10.58
C PHE A 267 3.82 -0.19 -10.80
N ASN A 268 2.82 0.50 -10.25
CA ASN A 268 1.45 0.34 -10.64
C ASN A 268 1.06 1.56 -11.47
N TRP A 269 0.93 1.39 -12.76
CA TRP A 269 0.46 2.44 -13.66
C TRP A 269 -1.04 2.54 -13.56
N ILE A 270 -1.52 3.66 -13.08
CA ILE A 270 -2.93 3.86 -12.77
C ILE A 270 -3.49 4.99 -13.64
N LYS A 271 -4.56 4.68 -14.36
CA LYS A 271 -5.31 5.65 -15.15
C LYS A 271 -6.39 6.31 -14.28
N ALA A 272 -5.98 7.22 -13.43
CA ALA A 272 -6.84 8.03 -12.56
C ALA A 272 -6.08 9.28 -12.11
N ASP A 273 -6.79 10.24 -11.52
CA ASP A 273 -6.16 11.38 -10.87
C ASP A 273 -5.33 10.92 -9.67
N PRO A 274 -4.20 11.57 -9.35
CA PRO A 274 -3.35 11.21 -8.23
C PRO A 274 -3.96 11.68 -6.89
N THR A 275 -5.16 11.19 -6.60
CA THR A 275 -5.95 11.51 -5.41
C THR A 275 -6.43 10.22 -4.73
N PHE A 276 -6.90 10.32 -3.49
CA PHE A 276 -7.51 9.19 -2.80
C PHE A 276 -8.78 8.71 -3.53
N GLU A 277 -9.59 9.63 -4.09
CA GLU A 277 -10.75 9.28 -4.90
C GLU A 277 -10.36 8.58 -6.20
N GLY A 278 -9.24 8.97 -6.83
CA GLY A 278 -8.69 8.26 -7.98
C GLY A 278 -8.32 6.81 -7.66
N LEU A 279 -7.75 6.55 -6.48
CA LEU A 279 -7.51 5.18 -6.02
C LEU A 279 -8.81 4.40 -5.77
N LYS A 280 -9.88 5.05 -5.32
CA LYS A 280 -11.19 4.39 -5.17
C LYS A 280 -11.78 3.99 -6.51
N GLN A 281 -11.58 4.78 -7.56
CA GLN A 281 -12.09 4.46 -8.91
C GLN A 281 -11.52 3.15 -9.46
N ILE A 282 -10.27 2.83 -9.18
CA ILE A 282 -9.68 1.59 -9.69
C ILE A 282 -10.31 0.32 -9.11
N ILE A 283 -11.04 0.40 -8.01
CA ILE A 283 -11.77 -0.75 -7.45
C ILE A 283 -12.84 -1.26 -8.43
N TYR A 284 -13.49 -0.34 -9.13
CA TYR A 284 -14.60 -0.65 -10.02
C TYR A 284 -14.14 -1.03 -11.43
N GLU A 285 -13.05 -0.44 -11.90
CA GLU A 285 -12.55 -0.61 -13.28
C GLU A 285 -11.08 -1.06 -13.31
N TYR A 286 -10.71 -1.97 -12.40
CA TYR A 286 -9.32 -2.39 -12.21
C TYR A 286 -8.66 -2.85 -13.52
N GLY A 287 -9.31 -3.69 -14.30
CA GLY A 287 -8.77 -4.24 -15.55
C GLY A 287 -8.45 -3.18 -16.61
N GLU A 288 -9.20 -2.08 -16.62
CA GLU A 288 -9.04 -0.98 -17.56
C GLU A 288 -8.06 0.09 -17.08
N ARG A 289 -7.91 0.22 -15.75
CA ARG A 289 -7.19 1.32 -15.14
C ARG A 289 -5.82 0.98 -14.58
N VAL A 290 -5.54 -0.31 -14.32
CA VAL A 290 -4.29 -0.71 -13.67
C VAL A 290 -3.44 -1.58 -14.60
N ARG A 291 -2.17 -1.22 -14.73
CA ARG A 291 -1.13 -2.04 -15.35
C ARG A 291 0.05 -2.18 -14.40
N ILE A 292 0.52 -3.40 -14.23
CA ILE A 292 1.70 -3.72 -13.43
C ILE A 292 2.80 -4.09 -14.42
N GLN A 293 3.75 -3.18 -14.62
CA GLN A 293 4.87 -3.35 -15.54
C GLN A 293 5.96 -2.32 -15.25
N ASP A 294 7.19 -2.61 -15.67
CA ASP A 294 8.34 -1.75 -15.39
C ASP A 294 8.28 -0.45 -16.19
N GLU A 295 7.87 -0.51 -17.44
CA GLU A 295 7.77 0.64 -18.32
C GLU A 295 6.38 1.26 -18.34
N LYS A 296 6.31 2.55 -18.57
CA LYS A 296 5.03 3.25 -18.73
C LYS A 296 4.23 2.66 -19.88
N PRO A 297 2.96 2.28 -19.66
CA PRO A 297 2.14 1.72 -20.73
C PRO A 297 1.98 2.72 -21.88
N ASP A 298 2.26 2.29 -23.08
CA ASP A 298 1.87 3.05 -24.27
C ASP A 298 0.44 2.67 -24.65
N PHE A 299 -0.52 3.46 -24.20
CA PHE A 299 -1.94 3.26 -24.53
C PHE A 299 -2.26 3.59 -25.99
N LYS A 300 -1.28 3.98 -26.79
CA LYS A 300 -1.46 4.35 -28.18
C LYS A 300 -1.46 3.13 -29.13
N GLU A 301 -0.87 2.01 -28.71
CA GLU A 301 -0.70 0.86 -29.61
C GLU A 301 -2.01 0.18 -30.02
N ASP A 302 -3.02 0.15 -29.14
CA ASP A 302 -4.25 -0.63 -29.37
C ASP A 302 -5.44 0.19 -29.90
N LYS A 303 -5.30 1.49 -30.11
CA LYS A 303 -6.41 2.36 -30.54
C LYS A 303 -6.01 3.22 -31.71
N LYS A 304 -6.91 3.40 -32.66
CA LYS A 304 -6.78 4.41 -33.70
C LYS A 304 -6.78 5.79 -33.03
N ILE A 305 -5.61 6.33 -32.78
CA ILE A 305 -5.41 7.62 -32.15
C ILE A 305 -5.14 8.64 -33.24
N ILE A 306 -5.80 9.80 -33.14
CA ILE A 306 -5.47 10.95 -33.98
C ILE A 306 -4.09 11.43 -33.55
N ASP A 307 -3.07 11.11 -34.35
CA ASP A 307 -1.68 11.53 -34.10
C ASP A 307 -1.45 12.99 -34.48
N LYS A 308 -2.11 13.43 -35.55
CA LYS A 308 -1.90 14.75 -36.12
C LYS A 308 -3.16 15.28 -36.79
N VAL A 309 -3.50 16.52 -36.48
CA VAL A 309 -4.54 17.26 -37.22
C VAL A 309 -3.86 18.37 -38.04
N LYS A 310 -4.05 18.33 -39.33
CA LYS A 310 -3.56 19.35 -40.26
C LYS A 310 -4.73 20.18 -40.79
N PHE A 311 -4.67 21.45 -40.54
CA PHE A 311 -5.61 22.42 -41.09
C PHE A 311 -4.94 23.21 -42.22
N ILE A 312 -5.56 23.24 -43.37
CA ILE A 312 -5.10 24.04 -44.51
C ILE A 312 -6.15 25.15 -44.68
N SER A 313 -5.75 26.39 -44.40
CA SER A 313 -6.61 27.54 -44.64
C SER A 313 -6.78 27.82 -46.13
N PRO A 314 -7.82 28.56 -46.55
CA PRO A 314 -8.02 28.94 -47.96
C PRO A 314 -6.82 29.63 -48.62
N ASN A 315 -5.94 30.22 -47.83
CA ASN A 315 -4.72 30.89 -48.28
C ASN A 315 -3.48 29.98 -48.27
N ASN A 316 -3.66 28.66 -48.29
CA ASN A 316 -2.61 27.63 -48.21
C ASN A 316 -1.67 27.74 -46.98
N LYS A 317 -2.03 28.47 -45.95
CA LYS A 317 -1.34 28.38 -44.65
C LYS A 317 -1.65 27.05 -43.95
N ILE A 318 -0.62 26.30 -43.67
CA ILE A 318 -0.71 25.01 -42.95
C ILE A 318 -0.51 25.29 -41.50
N SER A 319 -1.50 24.93 -40.68
CA SER A 319 -1.38 24.86 -39.22
C SER A 319 -1.46 23.39 -38.78
N THR A 320 -0.46 22.95 -38.05
CA THR A 320 -0.39 21.57 -37.55
C THR A 320 -0.48 21.58 -36.04
N CYS A 321 -1.34 20.76 -35.50
CA CYS A 321 -1.40 20.50 -34.06
C CYS A 321 -1.09 19.01 -33.82
N GLU A 322 -0.04 18.75 -33.06
CA GLU A 322 0.29 17.39 -32.58
C GLU A 322 -0.46 17.15 -31.29
N THR A 323 -1.18 16.02 -31.20
CA THR A 323 -1.87 15.65 -29.98
C THR A 323 -0.90 15.06 -28.99
N ILE A 324 -0.63 15.79 -27.91
CA ILE A 324 0.01 15.26 -26.72
C ILE A 324 -1.07 14.52 -25.91
N SER A 325 -0.78 13.29 -25.56
CA SER A 325 -1.66 12.28 -24.98
C SER A 325 -2.42 12.73 -23.73
N THR A 326 -3.61 13.28 -23.90
CA THR A 326 -4.67 13.30 -22.88
C THR A 326 -5.99 13.46 -23.61
N ALA A 327 -7.05 12.82 -23.13
CA ALA A 327 -8.34 12.78 -23.79
C ALA A 327 -8.86 14.20 -24.14
N TRP A 328 -8.79 14.57 -25.39
CA TRP A 328 -9.32 15.82 -25.86
C TRP A 328 -10.65 15.62 -26.57
N PHE A 329 -11.67 16.28 -26.09
CA PHE A 329 -12.87 16.54 -26.88
C PHE A 329 -12.49 17.53 -27.97
N ILE A 330 -12.38 17.08 -29.21
CA ILE A 330 -12.31 17.97 -30.35
C ILE A 330 -13.72 18.44 -30.63
N SER A 331 -14.09 19.65 -30.22
CA SER A 331 -15.28 20.29 -30.71
C SER A 331 -14.98 20.81 -32.12
N PHE A 332 -15.61 20.21 -33.12
CA PHE A 332 -15.55 20.70 -34.48
C PHE A 332 -16.37 21.99 -34.59
N VAL A 333 -15.70 23.13 -34.63
CA VAL A 333 -16.35 24.36 -35.09
C VAL A 333 -16.51 24.25 -36.59
N ASN A 334 -17.73 24.16 -37.06
CA ASN A 334 -18.07 24.11 -38.48
C ASN A 334 -17.74 25.47 -39.13
N THR A 335 -16.51 25.58 -39.64
CA THR A 335 -16.12 26.72 -40.47
C THR A 335 -16.17 26.29 -41.93
N ASN A 336 -17.12 26.77 -42.68
CA ASN A 336 -17.38 26.48 -44.11
C ASN A 336 -16.19 26.87 -45.07
N LYS A 337 -14.97 26.92 -44.58
CA LYS A 337 -13.82 27.47 -45.39
C LYS A 337 -12.48 26.81 -45.04
N GLY A 338 -12.35 25.47 -45.17
CA GLY A 338 -11.05 24.82 -45.06
C GLY A 338 -11.07 23.33 -45.23
N ILE A 339 -9.95 22.71 -45.58
CA ILE A 339 -9.77 21.26 -45.71
C ILE A 339 -9.08 20.73 -44.46
N PHE A 340 -9.69 19.77 -43.79
CA PHE A 340 -9.08 19.02 -42.67
C PHE A 340 -8.51 17.71 -43.17
N SER A 341 -7.28 17.43 -42.83
CA SER A 341 -6.68 16.11 -42.97
C SER A 341 -6.37 15.56 -41.60
N ILE A 342 -6.85 14.36 -41.31
CA ILE A 342 -6.59 13.65 -40.09
C ILE A 342 -5.75 12.43 -40.43
N SER A 343 -4.57 12.30 -39.84
CA SER A 343 -3.74 11.11 -39.96
C SER A 343 -3.81 10.27 -38.71
N TYR A 344 -3.86 8.97 -38.89
CA TYR A 344 -3.84 7.98 -37.83
C TYR A 344 -2.50 7.24 -37.87
N LYS A 345 -1.93 6.99 -36.72
CA LYS A 345 -0.82 6.04 -36.61
C LYS A 345 -1.40 4.63 -36.59
N LYS A 346 -0.84 3.76 -37.43
CA LYS A 346 -1.16 2.33 -37.44
C LYS A 346 -0.44 1.63 -36.33
#